data_bf837a88532bc7166d370cf5bf18ff37
#
_entry.id   bf837a88532bc7166d370cf5bf18ff37
#
_cell.length_a   1.000
_cell.length_b   1.000
_cell.length_c   1.000
_cell.angle_alpha   90.00
_cell.angle_beta   90.00
_cell.angle_gamma   90.00
#
_symmetry.space_group_name_H-M   'P 1'
#
loop_
_entity.id
_entity.type
_entity.pdbx_description
1 polymer ?
#
loop_
_entity_poly.entity_id
_entity_poly.type
_entity_poly.pdbx_seq_one_letter_code
_entity_poly.pdbx_strand_id
1 'polypeptide(L)'
;MSVEAVKEQVKKLTDPEWGEFFIWAGTQEYQRRQALPLVNSAQAEVVKALQDEGKLTKPDALTDPDKLPEDLTDVPEWANPHTDHAAMYRRGDIVRVGEKIYLSQFDGLNHWQPGGEGVLPTIWLDITPIPKITDEAGHEVEAGTVKNPIPWRAGIELHEGQYTTHGGKLYRVTRDVETLDPTHTPDTLIGHFYEEATPEDEFGEDDAWEDPNTVEDFKQPTGGHDAYPLGKKVKFEGHIYESAIESNAFSPTAYPAGWKKIR
;
A
#
# COMPACT_ATOMS: atom_id res chain seq x y z
N MET A 1 25.82 -9.11 -9.23
CA MET A 1 26.42 -10.40 -8.79
C MET A 1 25.70 -10.81 -7.51
N SER A 2 25.15 -12.01 -7.46
CA SER A 2 24.43 -12.50 -6.26
C SER A 2 25.40 -12.85 -5.12
N VAL A 3 24.91 -12.85 -3.88
CA VAL A 3 25.69 -13.28 -2.70
C VAL A 3 26.22 -14.70 -2.87
N GLU A 4 25.42 -15.59 -3.48
CA GLU A 4 25.83 -16.97 -3.76
C GLU A 4 27.00 -17.04 -4.75
N ALA A 5 26.99 -16.20 -5.79
CA ALA A 5 28.11 -16.11 -6.72
C ALA A 5 29.40 -15.61 -6.03
N VAL A 6 29.27 -14.67 -5.07
CA VAL A 6 30.41 -14.21 -4.25
C VAL A 6 30.94 -15.34 -3.38
N LYS A 7 30.06 -16.07 -2.68
CA LYS A 7 30.44 -17.23 -1.85
C LYS A 7 31.20 -18.28 -2.65
N GLU A 8 30.79 -18.57 -3.87
CA GLU A 8 31.48 -19.53 -4.75
C GLU A 8 32.87 -19.03 -5.18
N GLN A 9 33.08 -17.72 -5.32
CA GLN A 9 34.42 -17.18 -5.58
C GLN A 9 35.30 -17.27 -4.31
N VAL A 10 34.73 -16.92 -3.15
CA VAL A 10 35.43 -16.99 -1.87
C VAL A 10 35.90 -18.40 -1.52
N LYS A 11 35.13 -19.45 -1.84
CA LYS A 11 35.53 -20.86 -1.65
C LYS A 11 36.75 -21.28 -2.46
N LYS A 12 37.14 -20.52 -3.49
CA LYS A 12 38.31 -20.83 -4.34
C LYS A 12 39.57 -20.18 -3.85
N LEU A 13 39.51 -19.33 -2.81
CA LEU A 13 40.67 -18.69 -2.23
C LEU A 13 41.51 -19.71 -1.46
N THR A 14 42.84 -19.55 -1.51
CA THR A 14 43.78 -20.26 -0.62
C THR A 14 43.66 -19.74 0.81
N ASP A 15 44.17 -20.49 1.81
CA ASP A 15 44.10 -20.06 3.21
C ASP A 15 44.72 -18.67 3.47
N PRO A 16 45.86 -18.29 2.88
CA PRO A 16 46.38 -16.93 3.00
C PRO A 16 45.48 -15.88 2.39
N GLU A 17 44.97 -16.11 1.19
CA GLU A 17 44.02 -15.17 0.49
C GLU A 17 42.71 -15.03 1.23
N TRP A 18 42.21 -16.13 1.82
CA TRP A 18 41.01 -16.08 2.68
C TRP A 18 41.27 -15.23 3.92
N GLY A 19 42.45 -15.40 4.59
CA GLY A 19 42.80 -14.58 5.75
C GLY A 19 42.86 -13.09 5.42
N GLU A 20 43.48 -12.72 4.30
CA GLU A 20 43.57 -11.34 3.82
C GLU A 20 42.15 -10.77 3.49
N PHE A 21 41.35 -11.54 2.75
CA PHE A 21 39.99 -11.14 2.41
C PHE A 21 39.11 -10.95 3.66
N PHE A 22 39.20 -11.86 4.62
CA PHE A 22 38.42 -11.80 5.86
C PHE A 22 38.77 -10.55 6.69
N ILE A 23 40.07 -10.26 6.83
CA ILE A 23 40.55 -9.05 7.52
C ILE A 23 40.04 -7.80 6.79
N TRP A 24 40.23 -7.73 5.47
CA TRP A 24 39.75 -6.59 4.68
C TRP A 24 38.25 -6.41 4.80
N ALA A 25 37.43 -7.46 4.61
CA ALA A 25 35.98 -7.42 4.67
C ALA A 25 35.48 -7.00 6.07
N GLY A 26 36.07 -7.58 7.14
CA GLY A 26 35.65 -7.32 8.52
C GLY A 26 36.17 -6.00 9.11
N THR A 27 37.12 -5.33 8.46
CA THR A 27 37.70 -4.08 8.95
C THR A 27 37.46 -2.94 7.95
N GLN A 28 38.24 -2.90 6.87
CA GLN A 28 38.23 -1.74 5.95
C GLN A 28 36.88 -1.58 5.23
N GLU A 29 36.36 -2.66 4.66
CA GLU A 29 35.09 -2.59 3.93
C GLU A 29 33.91 -2.37 4.88
N TYR A 30 33.94 -3.02 6.05
CA TYR A 30 32.93 -2.75 7.08
C TYR A 30 32.92 -1.30 7.53
N GLN A 31 34.08 -0.71 7.85
CA GLN A 31 34.23 0.70 8.24
C GLN A 31 33.79 1.64 7.10
N ARG A 32 34.17 1.33 5.86
CA ARG A 32 33.74 2.09 4.69
C ARG A 32 32.21 2.12 4.58
N ARG A 33 31.55 0.98 4.73
CA ARG A 33 30.07 0.88 4.69
C ARG A 33 29.40 1.62 5.84
N GLN A 34 29.99 1.59 7.02
CA GLN A 34 29.49 2.36 8.17
C GLN A 34 29.61 3.89 7.95
N ALA A 35 30.66 4.34 7.25
CA ALA A 35 30.85 5.75 6.96
C ALA A 35 30.02 6.27 5.77
N LEU A 36 29.59 5.40 4.85
CA LEU A 36 28.86 5.80 3.63
C LEU A 36 27.62 6.68 3.89
N PRO A 37 26.73 6.39 4.86
CA PRO A 37 25.56 7.23 5.11
C PRO A 37 25.96 8.66 5.47
N LEU A 38 27.00 8.84 6.30
CA LEU A 38 27.50 10.15 6.71
C LEU A 38 28.12 10.90 5.53
N VAL A 39 28.91 10.22 4.71
CA VAL A 39 29.50 10.81 3.49
C VAL A 39 28.42 11.23 2.51
N ASN A 40 27.44 10.38 2.27
CA ASN A 40 26.32 10.68 1.36
C ASN A 40 25.51 11.89 1.85
N SER A 41 25.22 11.94 3.17
CA SER A 41 24.52 13.06 3.77
C SER A 41 25.30 14.37 3.64
N ALA A 42 26.58 14.34 3.96
CA ALA A 42 27.46 15.53 3.81
C ALA A 42 27.55 16.02 2.36
N GLN A 43 27.65 15.11 1.40
CA GLN A 43 27.61 15.48 -0.03
C GLN A 43 26.27 16.14 -0.42
N ALA A 44 25.16 15.57 0.04
CA ALA A 44 23.83 16.12 -0.24
C ALA A 44 23.67 17.53 0.36
N GLU A 45 24.17 17.75 1.58
CA GLU A 45 24.16 19.09 2.22
C GLU A 45 24.95 20.14 1.41
N VAL A 46 26.14 19.78 0.93
CA VAL A 46 26.97 20.69 0.11
C VAL A 46 26.27 21.02 -1.21
N VAL A 47 25.75 20.01 -1.91
CA VAL A 47 25.00 20.22 -3.16
C VAL A 47 23.77 21.10 -2.90
N LYS A 48 23.02 20.81 -1.82
CA LYS A 48 21.86 21.61 -1.42
C LYS A 48 22.23 23.09 -1.19
N ALA A 49 23.29 23.35 -0.42
CA ALA A 49 23.72 24.70 -0.13
C ALA A 49 24.07 25.47 -1.43
N LEU A 50 24.79 24.83 -2.36
CA LEU A 50 25.14 25.45 -3.65
C LEU A 50 23.91 25.69 -4.55
N GLN A 51 22.89 24.79 -4.49
CA GLN A 51 21.64 24.99 -5.20
C GLN A 51 20.80 26.13 -4.60
N ASP A 52 20.75 26.21 -3.26
CA ASP A 52 20.02 27.28 -2.56
C ASP A 52 20.67 28.67 -2.78
N GLU A 53 21.99 28.70 -2.97
CA GLU A 53 22.73 29.88 -3.39
C GLU A 53 22.62 30.23 -4.90
N GLY A 54 21.92 29.40 -5.68
CA GLY A 54 21.76 29.55 -7.13
C GLY A 54 23.01 29.21 -7.94
N LYS A 55 24.01 28.58 -7.34
CA LYS A 55 25.27 28.15 -7.99
C LYS A 55 25.14 26.83 -8.75
N LEU A 56 24.18 26.00 -8.37
CA LEU A 56 23.83 24.74 -9.04
C LEU A 56 22.34 24.72 -9.37
N THR A 57 22.00 24.07 -10.47
CA THR A 57 20.60 23.83 -10.87
C THR A 57 20.02 22.70 -10.03
N LYS A 58 18.75 22.82 -9.61
CA LYS A 58 18.00 21.72 -8.96
C LYS A 58 17.39 20.80 -10.02
N PRO A 59 17.26 19.49 -9.73
CA PRO A 59 16.39 18.65 -10.54
C PRO A 59 14.94 19.14 -10.44
N ASP A 60 14.17 18.91 -11.49
CA ASP A 60 12.74 19.19 -11.47
C ASP A 60 12.03 18.12 -10.66
N ALA A 61 11.40 18.52 -9.56
CA ALA A 61 10.71 17.64 -8.63
C ALA A 61 9.72 18.43 -7.75
N LEU A 62 8.61 17.81 -7.33
CA LEU A 62 7.80 18.31 -6.24
C LEU A 62 8.44 17.94 -4.90
N THR A 63 7.98 18.56 -3.80
CA THR A 63 8.55 18.33 -2.46
C THR A 63 7.50 18.17 -1.37
N ASP A 64 6.21 18.26 -1.70
CA ASP A 64 5.12 18.17 -0.75
C ASP A 64 4.17 17.03 -1.16
N PRO A 65 4.22 15.87 -0.50
CA PRO A 65 3.39 14.72 -0.85
C PRO A 65 1.89 14.95 -0.61
N ASP A 66 1.53 15.92 0.24
CA ASP A 66 0.14 16.26 0.54
C ASP A 66 -0.48 17.19 -0.51
N LYS A 67 0.34 17.68 -1.45
CA LYS A 67 -0.08 18.61 -2.51
C LYS A 67 0.24 18.08 -3.90
N LEU A 68 -0.03 16.81 -4.13
CA LEU A 68 0.05 16.25 -5.48
C LEU A 68 -1.03 16.90 -6.37
N PRO A 69 -0.70 17.20 -7.65
CA PRO A 69 -1.70 17.70 -8.60
C PRO A 69 -2.78 16.65 -8.86
N GLU A 70 -4.00 17.09 -9.22
CA GLU A 70 -5.09 16.19 -9.61
C GLU A 70 -4.72 15.38 -10.85
N ASP A 71 -4.10 16.03 -11.83
CA ASP A 71 -3.50 15.33 -12.98
C ASP A 71 -2.05 14.95 -12.65
N LEU A 72 -1.84 13.67 -12.40
CA LEU A 72 -0.53 13.15 -12.05
C LEU A 72 0.50 13.28 -13.17
N THR A 73 0.09 13.60 -14.40
CA THR A 73 1.01 13.89 -15.51
C THR A 73 1.73 15.23 -15.32
N ASP A 74 1.21 16.12 -14.46
CA ASP A 74 1.85 17.39 -14.07
C ASP A 74 3.01 17.19 -13.05
N VAL A 75 3.13 15.99 -12.47
CA VAL A 75 4.30 15.66 -11.64
C VAL A 75 5.52 15.51 -12.54
N PRO A 76 6.65 16.20 -12.24
CA PRO A 76 7.86 16.11 -13.05
C PRO A 76 8.31 14.68 -13.29
N GLU A 77 8.65 14.36 -14.53
CA GLU A 77 9.15 13.03 -14.89
C GLU A 77 10.58 12.85 -14.41
N TRP A 78 10.89 11.69 -13.84
CA TRP A 78 12.24 11.37 -13.44
C TRP A 78 13.21 11.42 -14.62
N ALA A 79 14.28 12.17 -14.46
CA ALA A 79 15.36 12.25 -15.44
C ALA A 79 16.63 11.57 -14.89
N ASN A 80 17.29 10.76 -15.71
CA ASN A 80 18.52 10.10 -15.28
C ASN A 80 19.63 11.12 -15.05
N PRO A 81 20.10 11.30 -13.80
CA PRO A 81 21.16 12.27 -13.51
C PRO A 81 22.55 11.80 -13.92
N HIS A 82 22.72 10.52 -14.31
CA HIS A 82 24.00 9.89 -14.59
C HIS A 82 25.02 10.14 -13.45
N THR A 83 26.10 10.86 -13.73
CA THR A 83 27.16 11.23 -12.77
C THR A 83 27.10 12.68 -12.32
N ASP A 84 26.11 13.44 -12.77
CA ASP A 84 25.94 14.83 -12.36
C ASP A 84 25.28 14.93 -10.98
N HIS A 85 26.08 15.22 -9.99
CA HIS A 85 25.61 15.36 -8.61
C HIS A 85 24.59 16.49 -8.43
N ALA A 86 24.63 17.53 -9.27
CA ALA A 86 23.67 18.63 -9.21
C ALA A 86 22.28 18.22 -9.73
N ALA A 87 22.22 17.22 -10.62
CA ALA A 87 20.99 16.69 -11.17
C ALA A 87 20.41 15.52 -10.35
N MET A 88 21.13 15.04 -9.31
CA MET A 88 20.65 13.97 -8.44
C MET A 88 19.57 14.48 -7.49
N TYR A 89 18.60 13.61 -7.23
CA TYR A 89 17.46 13.89 -6.35
C TYR A 89 17.86 13.78 -4.89
N ARG A 90 17.09 14.41 -4.01
CA ARG A 90 17.31 14.45 -2.58
C ARG A 90 16.12 13.83 -1.85
N ARG A 91 16.30 13.49 -0.59
CA ARG A 91 15.19 13.10 0.29
C ARG A 91 14.09 14.16 0.24
N GLY A 92 12.86 13.71 0.00
CA GLY A 92 11.68 14.56 -0.12
C GLY A 92 11.34 14.96 -1.57
N ASP A 93 12.23 14.74 -2.55
CA ASP A 93 11.91 15.00 -3.95
C ASP A 93 10.89 13.97 -4.46
N ILE A 94 9.88 14.46 -5.20
CA ILE A 94 8.80 13.67 -5.76
C ILE A 94 8.84 13.76 -7.27
N VAL A 95 8.84 12.59 -7.91
CA VAL A 95 8.91 12.46 -9.37
C VAL A 95 7.94 11.39 -9.87
N ARG A 96 7.68 11.42 -11.17
CA ARG A 96 6.86 10.43 -11.88
C ARG A 96 7.74 9.51 -12.73
N VAL A 97 7.36 8.23 -12.79
CA VAL A 97 7.86 7.27 -13.78
C VAL A 97 6.66 6.51 -14.35
N GLY A 98 6.29 6.81 -15.59
CA GLY A 98 5.06 6.30 -16.20
C GLY A 98 3.83 6.81 -15.45
N GLU A 99 3.01 5.91 -14.94
CA GLU A 99 1.79 6.23 -14.17
C GLU A 99 2.03 6.28 -12.66
N LYS A 100 3.26 6.03 -12.21
CA LYS A 100 3.59 5.93 -10.78
C LYS A 100 4.33 7.16 -10.27
N ILE A 101 4.01 7.52 -9.03
CA ILE A 101 4.60 8.65 -8.31
C ILE A 101 5.50 8.12 -7.21
N TYR A 102 6.71 8.67 -7.12
CA TYR A 102 7.72 8.22 -6.19
C TYR A 102 8.28 9.35 -5.35
N LEU A 103 8.40 9.10 -4.05
CA LEU A 103 9.03 9.97 -3.06
C LEU A 103 10.43 9.44 -2.74
N SER A 104 11.45 10.28 -2.89
CA SER A 104 12.82 9.94 -2.52
C SER A 104 12.96 9.86 -0.99
N GLN A 105 13.38 8.70 -0.48
CA GLN A 105 13.65 8.43 0.94
C GLN A 105 15.13 8.41 1.27
N PHE A 106 16.00 8.49 0.27
CA PHE A 106 17.44 8.37 0.45
C PHE A 106 18.07 9.62 1.06
N ASP A 107 18.88 9.45 2.13
CA ASP A 107 19.54 10.55 2.85
C ASP A 107 20.79 11.11 2.12
N GLY A 108 20.98 10.80 0.86
CA GLY A 108 22.10 11.26 0.03
C GLY A 108 21.63 11.82 -1.31
N LEU A 109 22.54 11.80 -2.26
CA LEU A 109 22.25 12.13 -3.66
C LEU A 109 21.69 10.89 -4.36
N ASN A 110 20.38 10.90 -4.63
CA ASN A 110 19.66 9.79 -5.20
C ASN A 110 19.73 9.81 -6.73
N HIS A 111 20.38 8.83 -7.32
CA HIS A 111 20.55 8.69 -8.78
C HIS A 111 19.88 7.43 -9.34
N TRP A 112 19.31 6.57 -8.49
CA TRP A 112 18.65 5.35 -8.93
C TRP A 112 17.31 5.66 -9.60
N GLN A 113 16.96 4.86 -10.60
CA GLN A 113 15.65 4.98 -11.23
C GLN A 113 14.57 4.45 -10.28
N PRO A 114 13.52 5.24 -9.98
CA PRO A 114 12.39 4.78 -9.18
C PRO A 114 11.75 3.53 -9.80
N GLY A 115 11.43 2.53 -8.96
CA GLY A 115 10.85 1.26 -9.42
C GLY A 115 11.78 0.38 -10.24
N GLY A 116 13.05 0.74 -10.37
CA GLY A 116 14.08 -0.08 -11.05
C GLY A 116 14.40 -1.36 -10.27
N GLU A 117 14.99 -2.34 -10.96
CA GLU A 117 15.37 -3.61 -10.35
C GLU A 117 16.36 -3.38 -9.18
N GLY A 118 16.04 -3.93 -8.01
CA GLY A 118 16.84 -3.81 -6.79
C GLY A 118 16.74 -2.46 -6.06
N VAL A 119 15.90 -1.54 -6.53
CA VAL A 119 15.64 -0.26 -5.84
C VAL A 119 14.53 -0.45 -4.82
N LEU A 120 14.90 -0.34 -3.54
CA LEU A 120 14.01 -0.55 -2.40
C LEU A 120 13.16 0.69 -2.09
N PRO A 121 12.01 0.54 -1.39
CA PRO A 121 11.19 1.65 -0.90
C PRO A 121 11.94 2.63 0.00
N THR A 122 13.01 2.19 0.67
CA THR A 122 13.92 3.04 1.45
C THR A 122 14.77 4.00 0.59
N ILE A 123 14.78 3.81 -0.72
CA ILE A 123 15.39 4.69 -1.71
C ILE A 123 14.33 5.50 -2.43
N TRP A 124 13.32 4.84 -3.00
CA TRP A 124 12.15 5.44 -3.63
C TRP A 124 10.88 4.76 -3.17
N LEU A 125 10.08 5.49 -2.40
CA LEU A 125 8.75 5.01 -1.96
C LEU A 125 7.72 5.31 -3.04
N ASP A 126 6.98 4.31 -3.48
CA ASP A 126 5.81 4.48 -4.36
C ASP A 126 4.66 5.12 -3.55
N ILE A 127 4.35 6.36 -3.82
CA ILE A 127 3.27 7.14 -3.20
C ILE A 127 2.12 7.40 -4.16
N THR A 128 2.01 6.63 -5.24
CA THR A 128 0.92 6.78 -6.21
C THR A 128 -0.42 6.79 -5.48
N PRO A 129 -1.26 7.81 -5.66
CA PRO A 129 -2.57 7.85 -5.03
C PRO A 129 -3.41 6.62 -5.37
N ILE A 130 -4.16 6.13 -4.41
CA ILE A 130 -5.14 5.07 -4.65
C ILE A 130 -6.29 5.69 -5.45
N PRO A 131 -6.68 5.08 -6.59
CA PRO A 131 -7.75 5.61 -7.40
C PRO A 131 -9.05 5.76 -6.60
N LYS A 132 -9.68 6.92 -6.71
CA LYS A 132 -11.03 7.12 -6.21
C LYS A 132 -12.01 6.50 -7.18
N ILE A 133 -12.83 5.59 -6.70
CA ILE A 133 -13.93 5.01 -7.48
C ILE A 133 -15.27 5.40 -6.86
N THR A 134 -16.30 5.45 -7.67
CA THR A 134 -17.67 5.72 -7.22
C THR A 134 -18.55 4.51 -7.51
N ASP A 135 -19.54 4.30 -6.66
CA ASP A 135 -20.59 3.30 -6.88
C ASP A 135 -21.58 3.77 -7.95
N GLU A 136 -22.56 2.91 -8.29
CA GLU A 136 -23.61 3.22 -9.28
C GLU A 136 -24.49 4.42 -8.87
N ALA A 137 -24.53 4.75 -7.59
CA ALA A 137 -25.26 5.91 -7.05
C ALA A 137 -24.41 7.19 -7.03
N GLY A 138 -23.14 7.12 -7.41
CA GLY A 138 -22.21 8.25 -7.45
C GLY A 138 -21.52 8.56 -6.12
N HIS A 139 -21.61 7.66 -5.11
CA HIS A 139 -20.90 7.82 -3.85
C HIS A 139 -19.46 7.28 -3.99
N GLU A 140 -18.52 7.97 -3.35
CA GLU A 140 -17.12 7.50 -3.28
C GLU A 140 -17.07 6.18 -2.49
N VAL A 141 -16.45 5.15 -3.08
CA VAL A 141 -16.21 3.86 -2.41
C VAL A 141 -14.88 3.95 -1.66
N GLU A 142 -14.93 3.70 -0.36
CA GLU A 142 -13.76 3.73 0.50
C GLU A 142 -12.68 2.75 0.03
N ALA A 143 -11.43 3.20 0.01
CA ALA A 143 -10.28 2.35 -0.33
C ALA A 143 -10.04 1.31 0.78
N GLY A 144 -9.61 0.11 0.38
CA GLY A 144 -9.41 -1.00 1.30
C GLY A 144 -10.65 -1.86 1.51
N THR A 145 -11.74 -1.59 0.78
CA THR A 145 -12.93 -2.46 0.74
C THR A 145 -12.79 -3.50 -0.37
N VAL A 146 -13.64 -4.53 -0.37
CA VAL A 146 -13.69 -5.54 -1.45
C VAL A 146 -13.95 -4.88 -2.81
N LYS A 147 -14.77 -3.83 -2.84
CA LYS A 147 -15.11 -3.09 -4.07
C LYS A 147 -14.01 -2.14 -4.53
N ASN A 148 -13.18 -1.66 -3.61
CA ASN A 148 -12.05 -0.78 -3.87
C ASN A 148 -10.80 -1.25 -3.13
N PRO A 149 -10.27 -2.44 -3.44
CA PRO A 149 -9.10 -2.96 -2.77
C PRO A 149 -7.86 -2.13 -3.10
N ILE A 150 -7.01 -1.94 -2.10
CA ILE A 150 -5.75 -1.22 -2.25
C ILE A 150 -4.77 -2.08 -3.06
N PRO A 151 -4.23 -1.60 -4.21
CA PRO A 151 -3.16 -2.32 -4.90
C PRO A 151 -1.92 -2.45 -3.99
N TRP A 152 -1.50 -3.68 -3.70
CA TRP A 152 -0.34 -3.90 -2.85
C TRP A 152 0.94 -3.39 -3.51
N ARG A 153 1.79 -2.77 -2.71
CA ARG A 153 3.16 -2.38 -3.05
C ARG A 153 4.00 -2.35 -1.79
N ALA A 154 5.30 -2.58 -1.93
CA ALA A 154 6.20 -2.45 -0.80
C ALA A 154 6.21 -1.01 -0.25
N GLY A 155 6.14 -0.87 1.07
CA GLY A 155 6.04 0.42 1.76
C GLY A 155 4.62 0.96 1.92
N ILE A 156 3.59 0.23 1.46
CA ILE A 156 2.21 0.62 1.77
C ILE A 156 1.82 0.14 3.17
N GLU A 157 1.23 1.04 3.94
CA GLU A 157 0.62 0.71 5.23
C GLU A 157 -0.80 0.18 4.98
N LEU A 158 -1.10 -0.97 5.55
CA LEU A 158 -2.40 -1.63 5.46
C LEU A 158 -2.89 -1.98 6.86
N HIS A 159 -4.18 -1.74 7.12
CA HIS A 159 -4.81 -1.97 8.41
C HIS A 159 -5.65 -3.24 8.40
N GLU A 160 -5.80 -3.85 9.59
CA GLU A 160 -6.67 -5.01 9.81
C GLU A 160 -8.08 -4.76 9.25
N GLY A 161 -8.61 -5.75 8.53
CA GLY A 161 -9.92 -5.67 7.87
C GLY A 161 -9.91 -5.06 6.48
N GLN A 162 -8.84 -4.39 6.05
CA GLN A 162 -8.73 -3.88 4.69
C GLN A 162 -8.48 -5.00 3.68
N TYR A 163 -8.80 -4.70 2.42
CA TYR A 163 -8.55 -5.59 1.29
C TYR A 163 -7.48 -5.01 0.38
N THR A 164 -6.60 -5.88 -0.09
CA THR A 164 -5.51 -5.55 -1.01
C THR A 164 -5.46 -6.53 -2.17
N THR A 165 -4.95 -6.08 -3.32
CA THR A 165 -4.74 -6.94 -4.49
C THR A 165 -3.27 -7.14 -4.77
N HIS A 166 -2.86 -8.38 -5.08
CA HIS A 166 -1.52 -8.71 -5.55
C HIS A 166 -1.58 -9.90 -6.51
N GLY A 167 -0.83 -9.85 -7.63
CA GLY A 167 -0.80 -10.94 -8.59
C GLY A 167 -2.16 -11.31 -9.19
N GLY A 168 -3.10 -10.38 -9.26
CA GLY A 168 -4.46 -10.61 -9.74
C GLY A 168 -5.39 -11.31 -8.74
N LYS A 169 -4.96 -11.48 -7.50
CA LYS A 169 -5.75 -12.07 -6.40
C LYS A 169 -6.12 -11.00 -5.38
N LEU A 170 -7.20 -11.26 -4.64
CA LEU A 170 -7.68 -10.45 -3.53
C LEU A 170 -7.23 -11.07 -2.21
N TYR A 171 -6.82 -10.23 -1.27
CA TYR A 171 -6.41 -10.62 0.08
C TYR A 171 -7.05 -9.72 1.11
N ARG A 172 -7.48 -10.31 2.24
CA ARG A 172 -7.90 -9.59 3.44
C ARG A 172 -6.70 -9.44 4.38
N VAL A 173 -6.53 -8.27 4.94
CA VAL A 173 -5.51 -7.98 5.94
C VAL A 173 -6.00 -8.42 7.31
N THR A 174 -5.28 -9.33 7.97
CA THR A 174 -5.67 -9.92 9.26
C THR A 174 -5.09 -9.22 10.47
N ARG A 175 -4.12 -8.32 10.25
CA ARG A 175 -3.54 -7.41 11.26
C ARG A 175 -2.77 -6.31 10.54
N ASP A 176 -2.58 -5.17 11.20
CA ASP A 176 -1.82 -4.04 10.64
C ASP A 176 -0.46 -4.47 10.14
N VAL A 177 -0.10 -4.01 8.96
CA VAL A 177 1.15 -4.38 8.31
C VAL A 177 1.67 -3.25 7.43
N GLU A 178 2.98 -3.00 7.55
CA GLU A 178 3.78 -2.24 6.60
C GLU A 178 5.02 -3.08 6.27
N THR A 179 5.28 -3.34 5.00
CA THR A 179 6.47 -4.08 4.61
C THR A 179 7.26 -3.33 3.56
N LEU A 180 8.53 -3.05 3.89
CA LEU A 180 9.48 -2.40 2.99
C LEU A 180 10.21 -3.40 2.08
N ASP A 181 10.15 -4.70 2.39
CA ASP A 181 10.75 -5.75 1.57
C ASP A 181 9.80 -6.15 0.44
N PRO A 182 10.16 -5.91 -0.84
CA PRO A 182 9.30 -6.24 -1.97
C PRO A 182 9.07 -7.74 -2.18
N THR A 183 9.78 -8.61 -1.44
CA THR A 183 9.57 -10.07 -1.47
C THR A 183 8.54 -10.54 -0.45
N HIS A 184 8.17 -9.70 0.51
CA HIS A 184 7.16 -9.98 1.53
C HIS A 184 5.75 -9.61 1.04
N THR A 185 5.34 -10.27 -0.02
CA THR A 185 4.07 -10.03 -0.71
C THR A 185 2.89 -10.71 0.02
N PRO A 186 1.63 -10.33 -0.22
CA PRO A 186 0.46 -10.95 0.40
C PRO A 186 0.42 -12.47 0.27
N ASP A 187 0.78 -13.02 -0.88
CA ASP A 187 0.80 -14.46 -1.13
C ASP A 187 1.90 -15.17 -0.33
N THR A 188 3.04 -14.52 -0.05
CA THR A 188 4.13 -15.11 0.77
C THR A 188 3.85 -15.02 2.27
N LEU A 189 2.95 -14.15 2.71
CA LEU A 189 2.62 -13.90 4.11
C LEU A 189 1.21 -14.35 4.50
N ILE A 190 0.59 -15.25 3.70
CA ILE A 190 -0.69 -15.88 4.03
C ILE A 190 -0.58 -16.61 5.38
N GLY A 191 -1.62 -16.47 6.23
CA GLY A 191 -1.66 -17.03 7.58
C GLY A 191 -0.86 -16.24 8.62
N HIS A 192 -0.13 -15.20 8.23
CA HIS A 192 0.58 -14.29 9.13
C HIS A 192 -0.07 -12.90 9.18
N PHE A 193 -0.24 -12.26 8.03
CA PHE A 193 -0.79 -10.92 7.88
C PHE A 193 -1.95 -10.86 6.88
N TYR A 194 -2.09 -11.89 6.07
CA TYR A 194 -3.08 -11.93 4.99
C TYR A 194 -3.79 -13.28 4.96
N GLU A 195 -5.01 -13.26 4.47
CA GLU A 195 -5.76 -14.42 4.01
C GLU A 195 -6.24 -14.19 2.58
N GLU A 196 -6.32 -15.25 1.76
CA GLU A 196 -6.87 -15.14 0.42
C GLU A 196 -8.37 -14.87 0.52
N ALA A 197 -8.87 -13.88 -0.20
CA ALA A 197 -10.25 -13.44 -0.18
C ALA A 197 -10.89 -13.54 -1.56
N THR A 198 -12.20 -13.57 -1.59
CA THR A 198 -13.01 -13.54 -2.81
C THR A 198 -13.90 -12.31 -2.85
N PRO A 199 -14.43 -11.90 -4.02
CA PRO A 199 -15.38 -10.79 -4.08
C PRO A 199 -16.65 -10.99 -3.23
N GLU A 200 -16.96 -12.23 -2.87
CA GLU A 200 -18.07 -12.60 -2.02
C GLU A 200 -17.82 -12.32 -0.53
N ASP A 201 -16.55 -12.15 -0.12
CA ASP A 201 -16.14 -11.89 1.28
C ASP A 201 -16.48 -10.45 1.75
N GLU A 202 -17.15 -9.64 0.92
CA GLU A 202 -17.68 -8.32 1.31
C GLU A 202 -18.67 -8.38 2.48
N PHE A 203 -19.23 -9.57 2.70
CA PHE A 203 -20.11 -9.87 3.81
C PHE A 203 -19.27 -10.55 4.91
N GLY A 204 -18.84 -9.79 5.93
CA GLY A 204 -18.03 -10.32 7.03
C GLY A 204 -18.64 -11.56 7.67
N GLU A 205 -17.79 -12.40 8.31
CA GLU A 205 -18.23 -13.63 9.00
C GLU A 205 -19.32 -13.40 10.08
N ASP A 206 -19.54 -12.16 10.53
CA ASP A 206 -20.64 -11.78 11.41
C ASP A 206 -22.00 -11.67 10.68
N ASP A 207 -21.97 -11.50 9.35
CA ASP A 207 -23.12 -11.68 8.48
C ASP A 207 -23.04 -13.10 7.87
N ALA A 208 -23.24 -14.14 8.65
CA ALA A 208 -23.38 -15.49 8.17
C ALA A 208 -24.30 -15.47 6.94
N TRP A 209 -23.73 -15.77 5.76
CA TRP A 209 -24.45 -15.78 4.49
C TRP A 209 -25.67 -16.72 4.64
N GLU A 210 -26.79 -16.12 5.04
CA GLU A 210 -28.06 -16.81 4.98
C GLU A 210 -28.44 -16.87 3.50
N ASP A 211 -28.50 -18.09 2.95
CA ASP A 211 -29.03 -18.32 1.60
C ASP A 211 -30.32 -17.48 1.45
N PRO A 212 -30.41 -16.59 0.45
CA PRO A 212 -31.60 -15.75 0.23
C PRO A 212 -32.90 -16.56 0.19
N ASN A 213 -32.81 -17.87 -0.09
CA ASN A 213 -33.92 -18.78 -0.06
C ASN A 213 -34.30 -19.26 1.37
N THR A 214 -33.44 -19.01 2.37
CA THR A 214 -33.73 -19.35 3.78
C THR A 214 -34.21 -18.16 4.58
N VAL A 215 -34.07 -16.91 4.07
CA VAL A 215 -34.59 -15.70 4.71
C VAL A 215 -36.11 -15.64 4.52
N GLU A 216 -36.83 -15.54 5.63
CA GLU A 216 -38.30 -15.48 5.64
C GLU A 216 -38.81 -14.23 4.89
N ASP A 217 -39.90 -14.40 4.14
CA ASP A 217 -40.60 -13.26 3.54
C ASP A 217 -41.16 -12.34 4.63
N PHE A 218 -41.04 -11.01 4.41
CA PHE A 218 -41.63 -10.02 5.29
C PHE A 218 -43.13 -10.26 5.46
N LYS A 219 -43.61 -10.27 6.69
CA LYS A 219 -45.02 -10.29 7.05
C LYS A 219 -45.31 -9.04 7.88
N GLN A 220 -46.35 -8.29 7.50
CA GLN A 220 -46.73 -7.09 8.24
C GLN A 220 -47.11 -7.47 9.69
N PRO A 221 -46.36 -7.01 10.71
CA PRO A 221 -46.74 -7.26 12.10
C PRO A 221 -48.08 -6.65 12.46
N THR A 222 -48.80 -7.34 13.30
CA THR A 222 -50.13 -6.92 13.80
C THR A 222 -50.04 -6.20 15.14
N GLY A 223 -48.87 -6.25 15.79
CA GLY A 223 -48.62 -5.57 17.05
C GLY A 223 -47.18 -5.77 17.53
N GLY A 224 -46.88 -5.31 18.77
CA GLY A 224 -45.56 -5.43 19.32
C GLY A 224 -45.11 -6.85 19.65
N HIS A 225 -46.04 -7.80 19.70
CA HIS A 225 -45.75 -9.19 20.03
C HIS A 225 -45.19 -10.00 18.83
N ASP A 226 -45.41 -9.53 17.62
CA ASP A 226 -44.96 -10.13 16.36
C ASP A 226 -44.07 -9.18 15.57
N ALA A 227 -43.63 -8.07 16.18
CA ALA A 227 -42.70 -7.12 15.63
C ALA A 227 -41.28 -7.70 15.50
N TYR A 228 -40.55 -7.30 14.50
CA TYR A 228 -39.19 -7.77 14.23
C TYR A 228 -38.20 -7.19 15.24
N PRO A 229 -37.38 -8.02 15.89
CA PRO A 229 -36.31 -7.54 16.76
C PRO A 229 -35.17 -6.91 15.93
N LEU A 230 -34.32 -6.12 16.59
CA LEU A 230 -33.09 -5.61 16.03
C LEU A 230 -32.25 -6.74 15.44
N GLY A 231 -31.71 -6.55 14.23
CA GLY A 231 -30.89 -7.54 13.52
C GLY A 231 -31.67 -8.65 12.81
N LYS A 232 -33.01 -8.76 12.96
CA LYS A 232 -33.79 -9.76 12.20
C LYS A 232 -33.84 -9.40 10.72
N LYS A 233 -33.45 -10.37 9.88
CA LYS A 233 -33.45 -10.26 8.43
C LYS A 233 -34.76 -10.76 7.84
N VAL A 234 -35.29 -10.07 6.83
CA VAL A 234 -36.51 -10.41 6.09
C VAL A 234 -36.35 -10.09 4.62
N LYS A 235 -37.07 -10.83 3.78
CA LYS A 235 -37.13 -10.59 2.34
C LYS A 235 -38.37 -9.74 2.04
N PHE A 236 -38.18 -8.61 1.38
CA PHE A 236 -39.25 -7.68 1.00
C PHE A 236 -39.01 -7.15 -0.41
N GLU A 237 -39.98 -7.32 -1.30
CA GLU A 237 -39.95 -6.85 -2.72
C GLU A 237 -38.65 -7.28 -3.46
N GLY A 238 -38.17 -8.49 -3.22
CA GLY A 238 -36.98 -9.05 -3.88
C GLY A 238 -35.64 -8.63 -3.27
N HIS A 239 -35.66 -7.85 -2.19
CA HIS A 239 -34.47 -7.42 -1.45
C HIS A 239 -34.48 -7.98 -0.02
N ILE A 240 -33.28 -8.12 0.58
CA ILE A 240 -33.13 -8.48 1.98
C ILE A 240 -32.93 -7.23 2.81
N TYR A 241 -33.70 -7.11 3.89
CA TYR A 241 -33.61 -6.02 4.85
C TYR A 241 -33.34 -6.58 6.26
N GLU A 242 -32.53 -5.85 7.02
CA GLU A 242 -32.26 -6.11 8.43
C GLU A 242 -32.94 -5.04 9.29
N SER A 243 -33.64 -5.44 10.35
CA SER A 243 -34.27 -4.48 11.27
C SER A 243 -33.19 -3.69 12.01
N ALA A 244 -33.19 -2.38 11.88
CA ALA A 244 -32.28 -1.44 12.52
C ALA A 244 -32.80 -0.95 13.89
N ILE A 245 -33.97 -1.41 14.31
CA ILE A 245 -34.60 -1.03 15.59
C ILE A 245 -35.21 -2.25 16.30
N GLU A 246 -35.34 -2.15 17.60
CA GLU A 246 -36.09 -3.11 18.40
C GLU A 246 -37.60 -3.00 18.13
N SER A 247 -38.30 -4.14 18.11
CA SER A 247 -39.75 -4.21 17.93
C SER A 247 -40.26 -3.46 16.68
N ASN A 248 -39.61 -3.68 15.53
CA ASN A 248 -39.96 -3.06 14.27
C ASN A 248 -41.27 -3.63 13.70
N ALA A 249 -42.33 -2.84 13.77
CA ALA A 249 -43.65 -3.22 13.27
C ALA A 249 -43.98 -2.61 11.90
N PHE A 250 -43.04 -1.93 11.26
CA PHE A 250 -43.27 -1.22 9.99
C PHE A 250 -42.58 -1.95 8.83
N SER A 251 -43.15 -1.82 7.63
CA SER A 251 -42.48 -2.34 6.42
C SER A 251 -41.27 -1.47 6.02
N PRO A 252 -40.29 -1.99 5.24
CA PRO A 252 -39.20 -1.20 4.71
C PRO A 252 -39.61 0.04 3.93
N THR A 253 -40.72 -0.02 3.23
CA THR A 253 -41.29 1.13 2.49
C THR A 253 -42.01 2.14 3.39
N ALA A 254 -42.68 1.67 4.46
CA ALA A 254 -43.39 2.54 5.38
C ALA A 254 -42.49 3.30 6.36
N TYR A 255 -41.38 2.68 6.75
CA TYR A 255 -40.38 3.28 7.66
C TYR A 255 -38.94 2.87 7.24
N PRO A 256 -38.37 3.48 6.19
CA PRO A 256 -37.05 3.15 5.69
C PRO A 256 -35.94 3.27 6.73
N ALA A 257 -36.03 4.25 7.67
CA ALA A 257 -35.04 4.45 8.71
C ALA A 257 -34.98 3.29 9.74
N GLY A 258 -36.01 2.47 9.83
CA GLY A 258 -36.06 1.28 10.67
C GLY A 258 -35.47 0.03 10.02
N TRP A 259 -34.97 0.13 8.80
CA TRP A 259 -34.45 -1.00 8.03
C TRP A 259 -33.15 -0.65 7.34
N LYS A 260 -32.18 -1.55 7.44
CA LYS A 260 -30.95 -1.51 6.67
C LYS A 260 -31.14 -2.45 5.47
N LYS A 261 -31.08 -1.91 4.26
CA LYS A 261 -31.09 -2.75 3.04
C LYS A 261 -29.74 -3.45 2.96
N ILE A 262 -29.77 -4.79 2.92
CA ILE A 262 -28.58 -5.64 2.85
C ILE A 262 -28.29 -6.02 1.39
N ARG A 263 -29.34 -6.32 0.60
CA ARG A 263 -29.18 -6.76 -0.78
C ARG A 263 -30.40 -6.39 -1.63
#